data_34093a9decf1a483445e1306dba04d93
#
_entry.id   34093a9decf1a483445e1306dba04d93
#
_cell.length_a   1.000
_cell.length_b   1.000
_cell.length_c   1.000
_cell.angle_alpha   90.00
_cell.angle_beta   90.00
_cell.angle_gamma   90.00
#
_symmetry.space_group_name_H-M   'P 1'
#
loop_
_entity.id
_entity.type
_entity.pdbx_description
1 polymer ?
#
loop_
_entity_poly.entity_id
_entity_poly.type
_entity_poly.pdbx_seq_one_letter_code
_entity_poly.pdbx_strand_id
1 'polypeptide(L)'
;MKKKIYVILIAVLVAVLGTSTFFIIDHYKESNKQAALYGELAELVDAAAQTDAATEPAEQIPYSEEKMLLPELAELYQQNGDLVGWISIADTNINYPVMQSVNEPNFYLKHGFDKEYSDYGCPYVQEDCDVQEPSDNLVIYGHHMSNGSMFARLEKFKSKDFWSEHRMITFNTLTDKQEYEIVAVFRTVVYTDSPEAFKFYRFIDAESANEFDDFIAKCKELSFYDTGVTAEYGDKLITLSTCEYSRNNSRLVVVAKRITEDGGADAAKTHAEATAEGERPN
;
A
#
# COMPACT_ATOMS: atom_id res chain seq x y z
N MET A 1 -41.90 41.49 -14.24
CA MET A 1 -41.41 40.53 -13.23
C MET A 1 -40.75 39.32 -13.86
N LYS A 2 -41.38 38.56 -14.77
CA LYS A 2 -40.83 37.30 -15.35
C LYS A 2 -39.45 37.49 -15.99
N LYS A 3 -39.18 38.51 -16.80
CA LYS A 3 -37.87 38.78 -17.44
C LYS A 3 -36.74 38.98 -16.42
N LYS A 4 -36.97 39.66 -15.29
CA LYS A 4 -35.96 39.83 -14.24
C LYS A 4 -35.61 38.52 -13.55
N ILE A 5 -36.61 37.64 -13.36
CA ILE A 5 -36.39 36.28 -12.77
C ILE A 5 -35.55 35.45 -13.71
N TYR A 6 -35.81 35.45 -15.02
CA TYR A 6 -34.96 34.70 -15.97
C TYR A 6 -33.51 35.20 -16.00
N VAL A 7 -33.28 36.51 -15.94
CA VAL A 7 -31.92 37.08 -15.89
C VAL A 7 -31.18 36.61 -14.63
N ILE A 8 -31.86 36.61 -13.47
CA ILE A 8 -31.26 36.12 -12.21
C ILE A 8 -30.95 34.63 -12.30
N LEU A 9 -31.88 33.82 -12.84
CA LEU A 9 -31.63 32.37 -13.01
C LEU A 9 -30.43 32.07 -13.92
N ILE A 10 -30.32 32.79 -15.02
CA ILE A 10 -29.19 32.67 -15.95
C ILE A 10 -27.87 33.05 -15.24
N ALA A 11 -27.87 34.16 -14.50
CA ALA A 11 -26.69 34.59 -13.76
C ALA A 11 -26.25 33.54 -12.71
N VAL A 12 -27.20 32.93 -11.99
CA VAL A 12 -26.93 31.85 -11.04
C VAL A 12 -26.36 30.61 -11.76
N LEU A 13 -26.97 30.21 -12.88
CA LEU A 13 -26.46 29.06 -13.67
C LEU A 13 -25.05 29.28 -14.19
N VAL A 14 -24.74 30.49 -14.68
CA VAL A 14 -23.40 30.87 -15.14
C VAL A 14 -22.40 30.83 -13.97
N ALA A 15 -22.78 31.32 -12.80
CA ALA A 15 -21.95 31.27 -11.61
C ALA A 15 -21.66 29.82 -11.17
N VAL A 16 -22.70 28.97 -11.13
CA VAL A 16 -22.54 27.53 -10.81
C VAL A 16 -21.67 26.83 -11.83
N LEU A 17 -21.86 27.11 -13.13
CA LEU A 17 -21.02 26.53 -14.17
C LEU A 17 -19.55 26.96 -14.02
N GLY A 18 -19.33 28.26 -13.77
CA GLY A 18 -17.97 28.79 -13.57
C GLY A 18 -17.26 28.16 -12.37
N THR A 19 -17.93 28.05 -11.24
CA THR A 19 -17.38 27.39 -10.04
C THR A 19 -17.12 25.91 -10.26
N SER A 20 -18.06 25.18 -10.88
CA SER A 20 -17.87 23.76 -11.20
C SER A 20 -16.67 23.53 -12.14
N THR A 21 -16.55 24.38 -13.17
CA THR A 21 -15.40 24.32 -14.10
C THR A 21 -14.07 24.56 -13.37
N PHE A 22 -14.04 25.54 -12.47
CA PHE A 22 -12.86 25.83 -11.65
C PHE A 22 -12.44 24.60 -10.83
N PHE A 23 -13.38 23.98 -10.09
CA PHE A 23 -13.07 22.78 -9.29
C PHE A 23 -12.62 21.60 -10.15
N ILE A 24 -13.20 21.39 -11.33
CA ILE A 24 -12.77 20.35 -12.26
C ILE A 24 -11.33 20.59 -12.71
N ILE A 25 -11.00 21.81 -13.12
CA ILE A 25 -9.63 22.14 -13.56
C ILE A 25 -8.64 21.98 -12.41
N ASP A 26 -8.98 22.42 -11.23
CA ASP A 26 -8.14 22.29 -10.03
C ASP A 26 -7.87 20.83 -9.69
N HIS A 27 -8.91 20.00 -9.70
CA HIS A 27 -8.77 18.56 -9.49
C HIS A 27 -7.87 17.89 -10.53
N TYR A 28 -8.01 18.27 -11.83
CA TYR A 28 -7.12 17.73 -12.87
C TYR A 28 -5.67 18.18 -12.70
N LYS A 29 -5.44 19.43 -12.31
CA LYS A 29 -4.09 19.93 -12.04
C LYS A 29 -3.44 19.17 -10.88
N GLU A 30 -4.16 18.97 -9.80
CA GLU A 30 -3.67 18.20 -8.65
C GLU A 30 -3.38 16.75 -9.04
N SER A 31 -4.29 16.09 -9.76
CA SER A 31 -4.09 14.74 -10.27
C SER A 31 -2.80 14.62 -11.10
N ASN A 32 -2.57 15.56 -12.03
CA ASN A 32 -1.39 15.53 -12.88
C ASN A 32 -0.10 15.85 -12.09
N LYS A 33 -0.15 16.78 -11.12
CA LYS A 33 0.97 17.09 -10.24
C LYS A 33 1.40 15.84 -9.45
N GLN A 34 0.44 15.14 -8.86
CA GLN A 34 0.74 13.94 -8.08
C GLN A 34 1.23 12.78 -8.95
N ALA A 35 0.64 12.59 -10.14
CA ALA A 35 1.10 11.59 -11.08
C ALA A 35 2.54 11.85 -11.56
N ALA A 36 2.90 13.12 -11.81
CA ALA A 36 4.24 13.51 -12.18
C ALA A 36 5.23 13.28 -11.01
N LEU A 37 4.90 13.73 -9.80
CA LEU A 37 5.74 13.55 -8.62
C LEU A 37 6.06 12.07 -8.38
N TYR A 38 5.03 11.22 -8.26
CA TYR A 38 5.26 9.79 -7.98
C TYR A 38 5.87 9.04 -9.15
N GLY A 39 5.62 9.48 -10.40
CA GLY A 39 6.30 8.95 -11.59
C GLY A 39 7.80 9.26 -11.58
N GLU A 40 8.18 10.49 -11.27
CA GLU A 40 9.59 10.92 -11.16
C GLU A 40 10.32 10.15 -10.04
N LEU A 41 9.69 10.01 -8.87
CA LEU A 41 10.26 9.22 -7.77
C LEU A 41 10.46 7.76 -8.15
N ALA A 42 9.51 7.15 -8.86
CA ALA A 42 9.63 5.76 -9.31
C ALA A 42 10.76 5.60 -10.34
N GLU A 43 10.88 6.55 -11.28
CA GLU A 43 11.99 6.55 -12.26
C GLU A 43 13.37 6.67 -11.58
N LEU A 44 13.49 7.46 -10.51
CA LEU A 44 14.72 7.56 -9.73
C LEU A 44 15.08 6.23 -9.06
N VAL A 45 14.11 5.56 -8.43
CA VAL A 45 14.33 4.26 -7.79
C VAL A 45 14.73 3.20 -8.81
N ASP A 46 14.02 3.13 -9.95
CA ASP A 46 14.29 2.14 -11.01
C ASP A 46 15.65 2.38 -11.66
N ALA A 47 16.05 3.64 -11.89
CA ALA A 47 17.36 4.00 -12.45
C ALA A 47 18.49 3.61 -11.49
N ALA A 48 18.36 3.90 -10.21
CA ALA A 48 19.36 3.56 -9.21
C ALA A 48 19.50 2.04 -9.04
N ALA A 49 18.39 1.29 -9.04
CA ALA A 49 18.40 -0.17 -8.96
C ALA A 49 19.10 -0.85 -10.16
N GLN A 50 19.06 -0.21 -11.36
CA GLN A 50 19.74 -0.71 -12.56
C GLN A 50 21.24 -0.41 -12.56
N THR A 51 21.66 0.68 -11.91
CA THR A 51 23.06 1.10 -11.87
C THR A 51 23.90 0.17 -11.00
N ASP A 52 23.34 -0.36 -9.92
CA ASP A 52 23.99 -1.31 -9.01
C ASP A 52 24.39 -2.64 -9.70
N ALA A 53 23.75 -2.98 -10.82
CA ALA A 53 24.07 -4.19 -11.59
C ALA A 53 25.24 -4.03 -12.55
N ALA A 54 25.76 -2.82 -12.79
CA ALA A 54 26.66 -2.57 -13.94
C ALA A 54 27.92 -1.74 -13.67
N THR A 55 28.11 -1.10 -12.49
CA THR A 55 29.20 -0.14 -12.29
C THR A 55 29.71 -0.17 -10.84
N GLU A 56 30.91 0.40 -10.60
CA GLU A 56 31.59 0.50 -9.29
C GLU A 56 30.61 0.78 -8.12
N PRO A 57 30.87 0.24 -6.91
CA PRO A 57 29.93 0.33 -5.81
C PRO A 57 29.54 1.77 -5.55
N ALA A 58 28.27 2.07 -5.67
CA ALA A 58 27.70 3.35 -5.27
C ALA A 58 28.18 3.68 -3.85
N GLU A 59 28.44 4.96 -3.57
CA GLU A 59 28.85 5.40 -2.24
C GLU A 59 27.82 4.92 -1.22
N GLN A 60 28.19 3.92 -0.41
CA GLN A 60 27.29 3.32 0.55
C GLN A 60 27.06 4.31 1.69
N ILE A 61 25.82 4.76 1.83
CA ILE A 61 25.40 5.67 2.90
C ILE A 61 24.99 4.86 4.13
N PRO A 62 25.68 5.00 5.27
CA PRO A 62 25.31 4.29 6.49
C PRO A 62 23.98 4.81 7.01
N TYR A 63 23.08 3.89 7.34
CA TYR A 63 21.82 4.18 8.01
C TYR A 63 21.95 4.06 9.54
N SER A 64 22.73 3.05 9.99
CA SER A 64 23.12 2.82 11.38
C SER A 64 24.54 2.28 11.45
N GLU A 65 25.03 1.95 12.66
CA GLU A 65 26.36 1.33 12.82
C GLU A 65 26.51 0.00 12.08
N GLU A 66 25.40 -0.73 11.85
CA GLU A 66 25.39 -2.08 11.26
C GLU A 66 24.70 -2.16 9.90
N LYS A 67 23.89 -1.15 9.51
CA LYS A 67 23.06 -1.19 8.30
C LYS A 67 23.37 -0.04 7.34
N MET A 68 23.38 -0.37 6.04
CA MET A 68 23.54 0.57 4.95
C MET A 68 22.20 0.84 4.29
N LEU A 69 21.98 2.07 3.82
CA LEU A 69 20.82 2.38 2.98
C LEU A 69 20.88 1.59 1.67
N LEU A 70 19.75 1.13 1.20
CA LEU A 70 19.62 0.66 -0.17
C LEU A 70 19.92 1.82 -1.13
N PRO A 71 20.83 1.64 -2.10
CA PRO A 71 21.23 2.71 -3.01
C PRO A 71 20.06 3.39 -3.72
N GLU A 72 19.07 2.58 -4.11
CA GLU A 72 17.87 3.06 -4.79
C GLU A 72 16.96 3.96 -3.92
N LEU A 73 17.10 3.93 -2.59
CA LEU A 73 16.30 4.75 -1.66
C LEU A 73 17.10 5.89 -1.02
N ALA A 74 18.42 5.90 -1.18
CA ALA A 74 19.31 6.82 -0.49
C ALA A 74 19.04 8.29 -0.83
N GLU A 75 18.84 8.62 -2.11
CA GLU A 75 18.53 9.98 -2.55
C GLU A 75 17.17 10.45 -2.03
N LEU A 76 16.15 9.58 -2.07
CA LEU A 76 14.80 9.88 -1.59
C LEU A 76 14.81 10.11 -0.07
N TYR A 77 15.55 9.31 0.68
CA TYR A 77 15.70 9.48 2.12
C TYR A 77 16.37 10.82 2.49
N GLN A 78 17.36 11.27 1.70
CA GLN A 78 17.95 12.59 1.89
C GLN A 78 16.96 13.74 1.60
N GLN A 79 16.05 13.56 0.65
CA GLN A 79 15.01 14.56 0.33
C GLN A 79 13.93 14.60 1.43
N ASN A 80 13.55 13.43 1.98
CA ASN A 80 12.56 13.33 3.06
C ASN A 80 12.90 12.19 4.02
N GLY A 81 13.42 12.54 5.21
CA GLY A 81 13.81 11.59 6.24
C GLY A 81 12.66 10.83 6.92
N ASP A 82 11.39 11.12 6.58
CA ASP A 82 10.23 10.34 7.02
C ASP A 82 9.99 9.12 6.09
N LEU A 83 10.79 8.94 5.03
CA LEU A 83 10.76 7.75 4.19
C LEU A 83 11.17 6.53 5.03
N VAL A 84 10.37 5.47 4.98
CA VAL A 84 10.67 4.20 5.66
C VAL A 84 10.79 3.02 4.70
N GLY A 85 10.42 3.22 3.43
CA GLY A 85 10.55 2.18 2.43
C GLY A 85 9.83 2.50 1.12
N TRP A 86 9.77 1.48 0.27
CA TRP A 86 9.13 1.54 -1.04
C TRP A 86 8.26 0.32 -1.27
N ILE A 87 7.00 0.52 -1.68
CA ILE A 87 6.06 -0.56 -1.95
C ILE A 87 5.74 -0.66 -3.43
N SER A 88 5.75 -1.88 -3.96
CA SER A 88 5.31 -2.15 -5.32
C SER A 88 4.57 -3.48 -5.44
N ILE A 89 3.66 -3.56 -6.42
CA ILE A 89 2.97 -4.79 -6.82
C ILE A 89 3.07 -4.88 -8.34
N ALA A 90 3.68 -5.95 -8.83
CA ALA A 90 3.91 -6.16 -10.26
C ALA A 90 2.60 -6.06 -11.06
N ASP A 91 2.68 -5.54 -12.29
CA ASP A 91 1.56 -5.36 -13.22
C ASP A 91 0.41 -4.50 -12.68
N THR A 92 0.69 -3.68 -11.64
CA THR A 92 -0.21 -2.66 -11.13
C THR A 92 0.47 -1.28 -11.15
N ASN A 93 -0.30 -0.25 -10.83
CA ASN A 93 0.26 1.08 -10.60
C ASN A 93 0.61 1.34 -9.12
N ILE A 94 0.63 0.31 -8.28
CA ILE A 94 1.13 0.44 -6.91
C ILE A 94 2.65 0.36 -6.99
N ASN A 95 3.29 1.54 -6.94
CA ASN A 95 4.73 1.74 -6.99
C ASN A 95 5.02 3.09 -6.34
N TYR A 96 5.15 3.10 -5.00
CA TYR A 96 5.11 4.32 -4.19
C TYR A 96 6.10 4.30 -3.03
N PRO A 97 6.65 5.47 -2.63
CA PRO A 97 7.32 5.61 -1.34
C PRO A 97 6.32 5.31 -0.21
N VAL A 98 6.83 4.79 0.89
CA VAL A 98 6.07 4.59 2.12
C VAL A 98 6.71 5.43 3.22
N MET A 99 5.88 6.24 3.85
CA MET A 99 6.30 7.24 4.83
C MET A 99 5.92 6.81 6.24
N GLN A 100 6.57 7.40 7.25
CA GLN A 100 6.09 7.31 8.63
C GLN A 100 6.37 8.61 9.37
N SER A 101 5.34 9.19 10.00
CA SER A 101 5.46 10.33 10.89
C SER A 101 4.98 9.94 12.28
N VAL A 102 5.93 9.57 13.16
CA VAL A 102 5.63 9.11 14.53
C VAL A 102 5.06 10.24 15.37
N ASN A 103 5.58 11.48 15.20
CA ASN A 103 5.19 12.62 16.02
C ASN A 103 3.88 13.29 15.58
N GLU A 104 3.47 13.08 14.33
CA GLU A 104 2.24 13.62 13.74
C GLU A 104 1.44 12.49 13.07
N PRO A 105 0.66 11.72 13.86
CA PRO A 105 -0.14 10.62 13.32
C PRO A 105 -1.03 11.06 12.15
N ASN A 106 -1.06 10.23 11.10
CA ASN A 106 -1.81 10.49 9.88
C ASN A 106 -1.39 11.74 9.06
N PHE A 107 -0.19 12.30 9.30
CA PHE A 107 0.32 13.44 8.51
C PHE A 107 0.22 13.15 7.01
N TYR A 108 0.71 12.00 6.57
CA TYR A 108 0.72 11.60 5.16
C TYR A 108 -0.65 11.19 4.60
N LEU A 109 -1.69 11.19 5.42
CA LEU A 109 -3.07 11.09 4.91
C LEU A 109 -3.44 12.27 4.00
N LYS A 110 -2.84 13.46 4.23
CA LYS A 110 -3.12 14.70 3.51
C LYS A 110 -1.87 15.44 3.03
N HIS A 111 -0.73 14.77 3.03
CA HIS A 111 0.53 15.34 2.54
C HIS A 111 1.24 14.34 1.62
N GLY A 112 1.80 14.85 0.53
CA GLY A 112 2.63 14.09 -0.41
C GLY A 112 4.03 13.80 0.15
N PHE A 113 4.85 13.12 -0.65
CA PHE A 113 6.27 12.89 -0.35
C PHE A 113 7.03 14.21 -0.11
N ASP A 114 6.67 15.27 -0.82
CA ASP A 114 7.22 16.63 -0.71
C ASP A 114 6.76 17.40 0.54
N LYS A 115 5.96 16.78 1.40
CA LYS A 115 5.30 17.38 2.59
C LYS A 115 4.30 18.48 2.25
N GLU A 116 4.01 18.69 0.97
CA GLU A 116 2.97 19.62 0.56
C GLU A 116 1.58 19.00 0.76
N TYR A 117 0.58 19.86 1.04
CA TYR A 117 -0.80 19.39 1.16
C TYR A 117 -1.27 18.75 -0.14
N SER A 118 -1.83 17.58 -0.04
CA SER A 118 -2.45 16.86 -1.14
C SER A 118 -3.59 15.96 -0.66
N ASP A 119 -4.71 15.98 -1.36
CA ASP A 119 -5.81 15.05 -1.13
C ASP A 119 -5.45 13.59 -1.51
N TYR A 120 -4.39 13.40 -2.26
CA TYR A 120 -3.84 12.08 -2.60
C TYR A 120 -3.05 11.47 -1.45
N GLY A 121 -2.43 12.30 -0.62
CA GLY A 121 -1.53 11.85 0.43
C GLY A 121 -0.34 11.06 -0.11
N CYS A 122 0.27 10.27 0.74
CA CYS A 122 1.30 9.28 0.42
C CYS A 122 0.99 8.01 1.22
N PRO A 123 1.26 6.78 0.72
CA PRO A 123 1.20 5.59 1.55
C PRO A 123 2.06 5.73 2.80
N TYR A 124 1.54 5.33 3.95
CA TYR A 124 2.24 5.51 5.21
C TYR A 124 2.00 4.38 6.20
N VAL A 125 3.01 4.08 6.99
CA VAL A 125 2.97 3.12 8.10
C VAL A 125 2.29 3.77 9.30
N GLN A 126 1.47 2.99 10.01
CA GLN A 126 0.86 3.40 11.27
C GLN A 126 1.93 3.77 12.30
N GLU A 127 1.66 4.78 13.11
CA GLU A 127 2.58 5.36 14.09
C GLU A 127 3.07 4.39 15.16
N ASP A 128 2.25 3.39 15.53
CA ASP A 128 2.59 2.38 16.55
C ASP A 128 3.49 1.25 16.03
N CYS A 129 3.69 1.15 14.69
CA CYS A 129 4.56 0.14 14.08
C CYS A 129 6.02 0.59 14.11
N ASP A 130 6.93 -0.34 14.38
CA ASP A 130 8.37 -0.16 14.17
C ASP A 130 8.78 -0.83 12.85
N VAL A 131 9.43 -0.08 11.97
CA VAL A 131 9.93 -0.58 10.69
C VAL A 131 11.39 -1.02 10.77
N GLN A 132 12.17 -0.49 11.72
CA GLN A 132 13.60 -0.76 11.87
C GLN A 132 13.85 -2.07 12.62
N GLU A 133 13.17 -2.26 13.76
CA GLU A 133 13.02 -3.52 14.46
C GLU A 133 11.59 -4.03 14.21
N PRO A 134 11.37 -4.71 13.06
CA PRO A 134 10.02 -4.79 12.52
C PRO A 134 9.06 -5.44 13.48
N SER A 135 7.97 -4.72 13.77
CA SER A 135 6.78 -5.24 14.44
C SER A 135 6.30 -6.51 13.75
N ASP A 136 5.52 -7.33 14.42
CA ASP A 136 4.96 -8.54 13.81
C ASP A 136 4.03 -8.22 12.63
N ASN A 137 3.40 -7.04 12.65
CA ASN A 137 2.55 -6.58 11.56
C ASN A 137 2.73 -5.08 11.28
N LEU A 138 3.26 -4.74 10.11
CA LEU A 138 3.32 -3.36 9.64
C LEU A 138 2.02 -2.99 8.93
N VAL A 139 1.23 -2.09 9.52
CA VAL A 139 -0.02 -1.60 8.91
C VAL A 139 0.27 -0.39 8.03
N ILE A 140 0.01 -0.52 6.73
CA ILE A 140 0.27 0.50 5.72
C ILE A 140 -1.05 1.01 5.15
N TYR A 141 -1.30 2.29 5.29
CA TYR A 141 -2.48 2.97 4.78
C TYR A 141 -2.20 3.65 3.44
N GLY A 142 -3.18 3.67 2.56
CA GLY A 142 -3.13 4.41 1.31
C GLY A 142 -4.53 4.76 0.82
N HIS A 143 -4.68 5.91 0.16
CA HIS A 143 -5.98 6.34 -0.37
C HIS A 143 -6.48 5.44 -1.51
N HIS A 144 -7.80 5.36 -1.63
CA HIS A 144 -8.48 4.85 -2.80
C HIS A 144 -8.94 6.04 -3.66
N MET A 145 -8.14 6.41 -4.64
CA MET A 145 -8.44 7.53 -5.52
C MET A 145 -9.33 7.11 -6.69
N SER A 146 -10.28 7.97 -7.06
CA SER A 146 -11.23 7.69 -8.15
C SER A 146 -10.57 7.55 -9.53
N ASN A 147 -9.39 8.15 -9.73
CA ASN A 147 -8.59 8.00 -10.94
C ASN A 147 -7.78 6.68 -10.97
N GLY A 148 -7.90 5.83 -9.95
CA GLY A 148 -7.25 4.55 -9.85
C GLY A 148 -5.82 4.58 -9.29
N SER A 149 -5.33 5.74 -8.83
CA SER A 149 -4.01 5.88 -8.19
C SER A 149 -4.03 5.49 -6.70
N MET A 150 -2.89 5.55 -6.06
CA MET A 150 -2.62 5.10 -4.71
C MET A 150 -3.00 3.62 -4.54
N PHE A 151 -3.69 3.27 -3.47
CA PHE A 151 -4.13 1.90 -3.20
C PHE A 151 -5.46 1.51 -3.84
N ALA A 152 -5.99 2.30 -4.78
CA ALA A 152 -7.22 1.98 -5.47
C ALA A 152 -7.16 0.62 -6.21
N ARG A 153 -5.98 0.23 -6.70
CA ARG A 153 -5.80 -1.05 -7.40
C ARG A 153 -5.92 -2.28 -6.50
N LEU A 154 -5.85 -2.13 -5.18
CA LEU A 154 -6.14 -3.22 -4.25
C LEU A 154 -7.56 -3.79 -4.46
N GLU A 155 -8.51 -3.00 -4.98
CA GLU A 155 -9.86 -3.47 -5.34
C GLU A 155 -9.86 -4.68 -6.28
N LYS A 156 -8.87 -4.83 -7.15
CA LYS A 156 -8.75 -5.97 -8.05
C LYS A 156 -8.54 -7.29 -7.31
N PHE A 157 -7.93 -7.25 -6.12
CA PHE A 157 -7.71 -8.42 -5.28
C PHE A 157 -8.99 -9.02 -4.68
N LYS A 158 -10.15 -8.40 -4.87
CA LYS A 158 -11.44 -9.06 -4.61
C LYS A 158 -11.68 -10.27 -5.54
N SER A 159 -10.99 -10.31 -6.70
CA SER A 159 -11.00 -11.45 -7.63
C SER A 159 -9.89 -12.44 -7.29
N LYS A 160 -10.24 -13.72 -7.15
CA LYS A 160 -9.29 -14.81 -6.98
C LYS A 160 -8.37 -14.95 -8.20
N ASP A 161 -8.91 -14.73 -9.41
CA ASP A 161 -8.12 -14.84 -10.65
C ASP A 161 -7.01 -13.77 -10.67
N PHE A 162 -7.35 -12.53 -10.32
CA PHE A 162 -6.36 -11.46 -10.23
C PHE A 162 -5.29 -11.77 -9.16
N TRP A 163 -5.70 -12.23 -7.97
CA TRP A 163 -4.77 -12.64 -6.93
C TRP A 163 -3.85 -13.77 -7.40
N SER A 164 -4.35 -14.76 -8.14
CA SER A 164 -3.53 -15.90 -8.57
C SER A 164 -2.36 -15.50 -9.48
N GLU A 165 -2.51 -14.39 -10.21
CA GLU A 165 -1.48 -13.81 -11.09
C GLU A 165 -0.57 -12.79 -10.34
N HIS A 166 -1.03 -12.26 -9.18
CA HIS A 166 -0.36 -11.16 -8.45
C HIS A 166 -0.25 -11.51 -6.96
N ARG A 167 0.40 -12.63 -6.63
CA ARG A 167 0.44 -13.17 -5.26
C ARG A 167 1.40 -12.41 -4.34
N MET A 168 2.36 -11.69 -4.94
CA MET A 168 3.49 -11.09 -4.25
C MET A 168 3.37 -9.58 -4.14
N ILE A 169 3.82 -9.06 -3.01
CA ILE A 169 3.98 -7.64 -2.74
C ILE A 169 5.45 -7.43 -2.38
N THR A 170 6.12 -6.51 -3.07
CA THR A 170 7.46 -6.06 -2.70
C THR A 170 7.33 -4.89 -1.75
N PHE A 171 7.94 -4.98 -0.59
CA PHE A 171 8.12 -3.86 0.33
C PHE A 171 9.56 -3.78 0.79
N ASN A 172 10.35 -2.97 0.10
CA ASN A 172 11.73 -2.69 0.48
C ASN A 172 11.73 -1.66 1.61
N THR A 173 12.32 -2.01 2.74
CA THR A 173 12.66 -1.03 3.78
C THR A 173 13.84 -0.18 3.31
N LEU A 174 14.30 0.77 4.12
CA LEU A 174 15.49 1.55 3.78
C LEU A 174 16.76 0.70 3.63
N THR A 175 16.81 -0.47 4.22
CA THR A 175 18.01 -1.31 4.31
C THR A 175 17.88 -2.70 3.72
N ASP A 176 16.65 -3.20 3.55
CA ASP A 176 16.41 -4.60 3.21
C ASP A 176 15.39 -4.73 2.07
N LYS A 177 15.71 -5.54 1.06
CA LYS A 177 14.75 -5.96 0.02
C LYS A 177 13.88 -7.08 0.58
N GLN A 178 12.55 -6.92 0.48
CA GLN A 178 11.62 -7.85 1.10
C GLN A 178 10.44 -8.16 0.18
N GLU A 179 10.10 -9.44 0.13
CA GLU A 179 8.94 -9.97 -0.60
C GLU A 179 7.92 -10.52 0.39
N TYR A 180 6.65 -10.31 0.09
CA TYR A 180 5.54 -10.76 0.91
C TYR A 180 4.51 -11.52 0.07
N GLU A 181 4.09 -12.70 0.53
CA GLU A 181 3.03 -13.47 -0.11
C GLU A 181 1.68 -13.22 0.55
N ILE A 182 0.64 -12.96 -0.27
CA ILE A 182 -0.70 -12.60 0.22
C ILE A 182 -1.36 -13.81 0.91
N VAL A 183 -1.68 -13.64 2.20
CA VAL A 183 -2.35 -14.61 3.07
C VAL A 183 -3.87 -14.48 2.99
N ALA A 184 -4.39 -13.24 3.01
CA ALA A 184 -5.83 -12.99 3.05
C ALA A 184 -6.19 -11.64 2.41
N VAL A 185 -7.36 -11.59 1.77
CA VAL A 185 -7.95 -10.36 1.23
C VAL A 185 -9.40 -10.29 1.68
N PHE A 186 -9.75 -9.26 2.44
CA PHE A 186 -11.08 -9.15 3.01
C PHE A 186 -11.58 -7.71 3.10
N ARG A 187 -12.85 -7.58 3.39
CA ARG A 187 -13.48 -6.31 3.71
C ARG A 187 -13.94 -6.30 5.16
N THR A 188 -13.72 -5.19 5.85
CA THR A 188 -14.24 -4.95 7.19
C THR A 188 -14.75 -3.51 7.32
N VAL A 189 -15.52 -3.25 8.37
CA VAL A 189 -15.89 -1.89 8.77
C VAL A 189 -15.03 -1.47 9.98
N VAL A 190 -14.67 -0.20 10.03
CA VAL A 190 -13.85 0.37 11.10
C VAL A 190 -14.61 1.50 11.81
N TYR A 191 -14.11 1.95 12.95
CA TYR A 191 -14.70 3.04 13.75
C TYR A 191 -16.15 2.78 14.20
N THR A 192 -16.48 1.52 14.47
CA THR A 192 -17.79 1.10 14.96
C THR A 192 -17.62 -0.01 15.99
N ASP A 193 -18.59 -0.13 16.89
CA ASP A 193 -18.69 -1.24 17.85
C ASP A 193 -19.56 -2.40 17.31
N SER A 194 -19.81 -2.40 16.00
CA SER A 194 -20.51 -3.51 15.34
C SER A 194 -19.75 -4.82 15.54
N PRO A 195 -20.45 -5.95 15.77
CA PRO A 195 -19.83 -7.27 15.78
C PRO A 195 -19.13 -7.66 14.47
N GLU A 196 -19.51 -7.01 13.35
CA GLU A 196 -18.87 -7.20 12.04
C GLU A 196 -17.54 -6.45 11.91
N ALA A 197 -17.19 -5.59 12.88
CA ALA A 197 -15.96 -4.79 12.84
C ALA A 197 -14.77 -5.62 13.28
N PHE A 198 -13.85 -5.87 12.37
CA PHE A 198 -12.55 -6.43 12.71
C PHE A 198 -11.50 -5.32 12.71
N LYS A 199 -11.00 -5.00 13.91
CA LYS A 199 -10.04 -3.90 14.14
C LYS A 199 -8.60 -4.39 13.87
N PHE A 200 -8.33 -4.86 12.65
CA PHE A 200 -7.05 -5.40 12.19
C PHE A 200 -5.86 -4.50 12.51
N TYR A 201 -6.07 -3.20 12.51
CA TYR A 201 -5.06 -2.16 12.77
C TYR A 201 -4.59 -2.08 14.22
N ARG A 202 -5.17 -2.86 15.14
CA ARG A 202 -4.73 -2.97 16.52
C ARG A 202 -3.74 -4.10 16.74
N PHE A 203 -3.63 -4.99 15.78
CA PHE A 203 -2.65 -6.07 15.83
C PHE A 203 -1.34 -5.57 15.23
N ILE A 204 -0.41 -5.21 16.09
CA ILE A 204 0.93 -4.72 15.74
C ILE A 204 1.97 -5.75 16.15
N ASP A 205 2.06 -6.06 17.46
CA ASP A 205 2.92 -7.09 18.02
C ASP A 205 2.07 -8.07 18.83
N ALA A 206 2.31 -9.36 18.65
CA ALA A 206 1.59 -10.41 19.35
C ALA A 206 2.22 -10.68 20.71
N GLU A 207 1.41 -10.67 21.76
CA GLU A 207 1.87 -11.05 23.10
C GLU A 207 2.09 -12.56 23.23
N SER A 208 1.52 -13.36 22.31
CA SER A 208 1.64 -14.83 22.30
C SER A 208 1.36 -15.44 20.93
N ALA A 209 1.79 -16.70 20.74
CA ALA A 209 1.46 -17.48 19.55
C ALA A 209 -0.05 -17.58 19.33
N ASN A 210 -0.84 -17.77 20.40
CA ASN A 210 -2.29 -17.87 20.29
C ASN A 210 -2.92 -16.58 19.73
N GLU A 211 -2.44 -15.42 20.13
CA GLU A 211 -2.94 -14.14 19.61
C GLU A 211 -2.61 -13.96 18.13
N PHE A 212 -1.39 -14.34 17.73
CA PHE A 212 -0.99 -14.32 16.32
C PHE A 212 -1.86 -15.27 15.49
N ASP A 213 -2.04 -16.51 15.97
CA ASP A 213 -2.83 -17.54 15.29
C ASP A 213 -4.31 -17.12 15.18
N ASP A 214 -4.88 -16.52 16.24
CA ASP A 214 -6.25 -15.99 16.24
C ASP A 214 -6.41 -14.83 15.21
N PHE A 215 -5.40 -13.95 15.10
CA PHE A 215 -5.39 -12.89 14.08
C PHE A 215 -5.39 -13.47 12.66
N ILE A 216 -4.50 -14.42 12.37
CA ILE A 216 -4.41 -15.07 11.06
C ILE A 216 -5.69 -15.85 10.74
N ALA A 217 -6.21 -16.61 11.71
CA ALA A 217 -7.46 -17.35 11.54
C ALA A 217 -8.62 -16.41 11.21
N LYS A 218 -8.70 -15.26 11.89
CA LYS A 218 -9.73 -14.25 11.62
C LYS A 218 -9.58 -13.61 10.26
N CYS A 219 -8.36 -13.29 9.82
CA CYS A 219 -8.11 -12.79 8.48
C CYS A 219 -8.56 -13.79 7.40
N LYS A 220 -8.25 -15.07 7.59
CA LYS A 220 -8.65 -16.15 6.65
C LYS A 220 -10.16 -16.39 6.65
N GLU A 221 -10.82 -16.35 7.82
CA GLU A 221 -12.29 -16.44 7.94
C GLU A 221 -13.01 -15.35 7.14
N LEU A 222 -12.49 -14.12 7.17
CA LEU A 222 -13.07 -12.96 6.49
C LEU A 222 -12.69 -12.87 5.01
N SER A 223 -11.67 -13.61 4.58
CA SER A 223 -11.12 -13.53 3.22
C SER A 223 -12.16 -13.89 2.16
N PHE A 224 -12.14 -13.16 1.03
CA PHE A 224 -13.03 -13.42 -0.10
C PHE A 224 -12.84 -14.81 -0.72
N TYR A 225 -11.66 -15.39 -0.54
CA TYR A 225 -11.27 -16.70 -1.05
C TYR A 225 -10.13 -17.28 -0.21
N ASP A 226 -9.97 -18.57 -0.27
CA ASP A 226 -8.82 -19.25 0.31
C ASP A 226 -7.61 -19.10 -0.64
N THR A 227 -6.51 -18.56 -0.10
CA THR A 227 -5.22 -18.38 -0.80
C THR A 227 -4.36 -19.65 -0.72
N GLY A 228 -4.65 -20.56 0.20
CA GLY A 228 -3.78 -21.68 0.54
C GLY A 228 -2.52 -21.28 1.34
N VAL A 229 -2.29 -19.97 1.54
CA VAL A 229 -1.15 -19.43 2.30
C VAL A 229 -1.54 -19.24 3.76
N THR A 230 -0.61 -19.46 4.68
CA THR A 230 -0.78 -19.18 6.11
C THR A 230 0.49 -18.53 6.68
N ALA A 231 0.37 -17.96 7.87
CA ALA A 231 1.49 -17.44 8.63
C ALA A 231 1.47 -18.05 10.03
N GLU A 232 2.63 -18.17 10.65
CA GLU A 232 2.86 -18.73 11.98
C GLU A 232 3.51 -17.68 12.88
N TYR A 233 3.38 -17.82 14.20
CA TYR A 233 4.00 -16.91 15.15
C TYR A 233 5.52 -16.82 14.94
N GLY A 234 6.01 -15.60 14.78
CA GLY A 234 7.39 -15.30 14.39
C GLY A 234 7.54 -14.88 12.92
N ASP A 235 6.55 -15.16 12.05
CA ASP A 235 6.49 -14.55 10.72
C ASP A 235 6.24 -13.04 10.84
N LYS A 236 6.78 -12.28 9.90
CA LYS A 236 6.51 -10.84 9.79
C LYS A 236 5.46 -10.58 8.72
N LEU A 237 4.51 -9.71 9.04
CA LEU A 237 3.37 -9.39 8.21
C LEU A 237 3.42 -7.94 7.73
N ILE A 238 2.82 -7.70 6.56
CA ILE A 238 2.33 -6.38 6.17
C ILE A 238 0.81 -6.44 5.97
N THR A 239 0.13 -5.40 6.39
CA THR A 239 -1.31 -5.23 6.20
C THR A 239 -1.57 -3.94 5.43
N LEU A 240 -1.95 -4.06 4.15
CA LEU A 240 -2.32 -2.92 3.32
C LEU A 240 -3.80 -2.60 3.51
N SER A 241 -4.12 -1.34 3.74
CA SER A 241 -5.49 -0.90 3.97
C SER A 241 -5.85 0.32 3.14
N THR A 242 -7.02 0.26 2.50
CA THR A 242 -7.59 1.39 1.75
C THR A 242 -9.09 1.52 1.98
N CYS A 243 -9.66 2.68 1.64
CA CYS A 243 -11.10 2.86 1.70
C CYS A 243 -11.81 1.96 0.69
N GLU A 244 -12.95 1.41 1.11
CA GLU A 244 -13.86 0.65 0.26
C GLU A 244 -15.25 1.28 0.35
N TYR A 245 -15.88 1.55 -0.80
CA TYR A 245 -17.03 2.46 -0.86
C TYR A 245 -18.40 1.76 -0.87
N SER A 246 -18.45 0.42 -0.70
CA SER A 246 -19.74 -0.30 -0.64
C SER A 246 -20.53 -0.01 0.63
N ARG A 247 -19.86 0.40 1.71
CA ARG A 247 -20.44 0.78 3.00
C ARG A 247 -19.68 1.93 3.63
N ASN A 248 -20.35 2.69 4.50
CA ASN A 248 -19.68 3.72 5.31
C ASN A 248 -18.60 3.10 6.21
N ASN A 249 -17.43 3.75 6.27
CA ASN A 249 -16.28 3.29 7.05
C ASN A 249 -15.76 1.89 6.66
N SER A 250 -16.05 1.42 5.46
CA SER A 250 -15.54 0.16 4.97
C SER A 250 -14.07 0.29 4.54
N ARG A 251 -13.30 -0.77 4.79
CA ARG A 251 -11.91 -0.91 4.35
C ARG A 251 -11.75 -2.21 3.59
N LEU A 252 -11.00 -2.13 2.50
CA LEU A 252 -10.39 -3.29 1.88
C LEU A 252 -9.03 -3.50 2.53
N VAL A 253 -8.75 -4.73 2.91
CA VAL A 253 -7.53 -5.13 3.63
C VAL A 253 -6.88 -6.29 2.90
N VAL A 254 -5.57 -6.18 2.69
CA VAL A 254 -4.71 -7.23 2.15
C VAL A 254 -3.64 -7.53 3.18
N VAL A 255 -3.62 -8.75 3.70
CA VAL A 255 -2.62 -9.22 4.65
C VAL A 255 -1.66 -10.15 3.92
N ALA A 256 -0.36 -9.89 4.04
CA ALA A 256 0.67 -10.69 3.43
C ALA A 256 1.79 -11.00 4.43
N LYS A 257 2.41 -12.18 4.29
CA LYS A 257 3.53 -12.60 5.13
C LYS A 257 4.85 -12.46 4.39
N ARG A 258 5.89 -12.07 5.09
CA ARG A 258 7.25 -11.98 4.57
C ARG A 258 7.76 -13.37 4.17
N ILE A 259 8.35 -13.46 2.99
CA ILE A 259 9.05 -14.65 2.53
C ILE A 259 10.50 -14.56 3.00
N THR A 260 11.00 -15.60 3.68
CA THR A 260 12.41 -15.77 4.02
C THR A 260 13.01 -16.85 3.13
N GLU A 261 14.32 -16.79 2.88
CA GLU A 261 15.01 -17.77 2.01
C GLU A 261 14.78 -19.22 2.46
N ASP A 262 14.60 -19.45 3.76
CA ASP A 262 14.32 -20.78 4.32
C ASP A 262 12.90 -21.29 4.03
N GLY A 263 11.92 -20.39 3.85
CA GLY A 263 10.53 -20.73 3.52
C GLY A 263 10.22 -20.74 2.01
N GLY A 264 10.98 -19.97 1.22
CA GLY A 264 10.76 -19.83 -0.24
C GLY A 264 11.13 -21.07 -1.04
N ALA A 265 12.05 -21.91 -0.55
CA ALA A 265 12.46 -23.11 -1.25
C ALA A 265 11.37 -24.19 -1.32
N ASP A 266 10.48 -24.27 -0.33
CA ASP A 266 9.36 -25.21 -0.32
C ASP A 266 8.14 -24.68 -1.10
N ALA A 267 7.88 -23.38 -1.07
CA ALA A 267 6.81 -22.76 -1.87
C ALA A 267 7.06 -22.88 -3.38
N ALA A 268 8.31 -22.69 -3.82
CA ALA A 268 8.69 -22.84 -5.23
C ALA A 268 8.56 -24.29 -5.72
N LYS A 269 8.86 -25.28 -4.86
CA LYS A 269 8.71 -26.71 -5.20
C LYS A 269 7.24 -27.12 -5.31
N THR A 270 6.39 -26.65 -4.40
CA THR A 270 4.96 -26.93 -4.43
C THR A 270 4.28 -26.35 -5.68
N HIS A 271 4.77 -25.23 -6.20
CA HIS A 271 4.28 -24.64 -7.45
C HIS A 271 4.72 -25.41 -8.72
N ALA A 272 5.94 -25.90 -8.72
CA ALA A 272 6.46 -26.72 -9.83
C ALA A 272 5.72 -28.07 -9.93
N GLU A 273 5.34 -28.65 -8.79
CA GLU A 273 4.57 -29.90 -8.74
C GLU A 273 3.10 -29.72 -9.12
N ALA A 274 2.46 -28.63 -8.69
CA ALA A 274 1.06 -28.35 -9.04
C ALA A 274 0.86 -28.03 -10.55
N THR A 275 1.85 -27.38 -11.19
CA THR A 275 1.82 -27.14 -12.65
C THR A 275 2.13 -28.40 -13.44
N ALA A 276 2.94 -29.32 -12.94
CA ALA A 276 3.26 -30.59 -13.60
C ALA A 276 2.13 -31.62 -13.54
N GLU A 277 1.23 -31.55 -12.56
CA GLU A 277 0.05 -32.43 -12.48
C GLU A 277 -1.11 -31.98 -13.39
N GLY A 278 -1.15 -30.69 -13.80
CA GLY A 278 -2.17 -30.15 -14.72
C GLY A 278 -2.00 -30.52 -16.20
N GLU A 279 -0.86 -31.03 -16.62
CA GLU A 279 -0.51 -31.32 -18.04
C GLU A 279 -0.49 -32.81 -18.41
N ARG A 280 -1.25 -33.68 -17.76
CA ARG A 280 -1.40 -35.05 -18.25
C ARG A 280 -2.58 -35.13 -19.24
N PRO A 281 -2.34 -35.34 -20.54
CA PRO A 281 -3.42 -35.56 -21.50
C PRO A 281 -4.04 -36.94 -21.30
N ASN A 282 -5.37 -36.96 -21.37
CA ASN A 282 -6.15 -38.19 -21.51
C ASN A 282 -5.92 -38.85 -22.88
#